data_1b2f0272e2d22d32c8815ff2574a609b
#
_entry.id   1b2f0272e2d22d32c8815ff2574a609b
#
_cell.length_a   1.000
_cell.length_b   1.000
_cell.length_c   1.000
_cell.angle_alpha   90.00
_cell.angle_beta   90.00
_cell.angle_gamma   90.00
#
_symmetry.space_group_name_H-M   'P 1'
#
loop_
_entity.id
_entity.type
_entity.pdbx_description
1 polymer ?
#
loop_
_entity_poly.entity_id
_entity_poly.type
_entity_poly.pdbx_seq_one_letter_code
_entity_poly.pdbx_strand_id
1 'polypeptide(L)'
;MALSGVGRGRAAHHNNRMKLTTFLPSALIACFIVGVVFSCTSVLAQPRTGAAEQQLFQAINRERGAHGLPPLKWDDALANAARHHAEMMAAQRSISHGFMGELSLPSRATRAGARFSWLSENVAAGPSAENIREQWMQSPNHRANVLDADMDTIGAGAAERNGVVFAVADFSKAKR
;
A
#
# COMPACT_ATOMS: atom_id res chain seq x y z
N MET A 1 32.06 -38.42 50.03
CA MET A 1 32.03 -37.90 51.42
C MET A 1 30.68 -37.26 51.58
N ALA A 2 29.71 -37.99 52.16
CA ALA A 2 29.34 -38.09 53.58
C ALA A 2 28.68 -36.81 54.05
N LEU A 3 27.55 -36.72 54.61
CA LEU A 3 26.48 -37.46 55.33
C LEU A 3 25.51 -36.37 55.83
N SER A 4 24.23 -36.57 55.74
CA SER A 4 23.27 -36.94 56.79
C SER A 4 22.71 -35.82 57.67
N GLY A 5 21.38 -35.93 57.95
CA GLY A 5 20.69 -35.51 59.16
C GLY A 5 19.29 -35.00 58.90
N VAL A 6 18.28 -35.73 58.82
CA VAL A 6 17.22 -36.31 59.67
C VAL A 6 16.83 -35.40 60.83
N GLY A 7 15.58 -35.07 60.95
CA GLY A 7 14.92 -34.49 62.12
C GLY A 7 13.40 -34.52 62.02
N ARG A 8 12.79 -35.57 62.57
CA ARG A 8 11.31 -35.74 62.77
C ARG A 8 10.87 -34.92 64.00
N GLY A 9 9.66 -34.38 63.94
CA GLY A 9 8.95 -33.88 65.11
C GLY A 9 7.45 -33.91 64.92
N ARG A 10 6.80 -34.74 65.66
CA ARG A 10 5.40 -35.16 65.71
C ARG A 10 4.53 -34.22 66.54
N ALA A 11 3.25 -34.09 66.13
CA ALA A 11 2.00 -34.16 66.86
C ALA A 11 1.60 -33.02 67.81
N ALA A 12 0.38 -32.51 67.66
CA ALA A 12 -0.76 -32.89 68.50
C ALA A 12 -2.05 -32.14 68.11
N HIS A 13 -3.10 -32.90 68.20
CA HIS A 13 -4.51 -32.59 68.16
C HIS A 13 -4.93 -31.38 69.01
N HIS A 14 -5.87 -30.55 68.48
CA HIS A 14 -7.04 -30.21 69.33
C HIS A 14 -8.28 -29.97 68.47
N ASN A 15 -9.28 -30.75 68.79
CA ASN A 15 -10.65 -30.79 68.26
C ASN A 15 -11.44 -29.73 69.04
N ASN A 16 -12.13 -28.83 68.39
CA ASN A 16 -13.26 -28.18 69.03
C ASN A 16 -14.37 -27.92 68.03
N ARG A 17 -15.41 -28.71 68.21
CA ARG A 17 -16.72 -28.54 67.55
C ARG A 17 -17.45 -27.39 68.24
N MET A 18 -17.95 -26.45 67.46
CA MET A 18 -19.16 -25.73 67.87
C MET A 18 -20.06 -25.47 66.66
N LYS A 19 -21.33 -25.78 66.91
CA LYS A 19 -22.43 -25.85 65.96
C LYS A 19 -23.08 -24.48 65.79
N LEU A 20 -23.72 -24.37 64.64
CA LEU A 20 -25.00 -23.66 64.34
C LEU A 20 -24.94 -22.12 64.33
N THR A 21 -25.24 -21.49 63.23
CA THR A 21 -26.62 -21.13 62.85
C THR A 21 -26.67 -20.55 61.46
N THR A 22 -27.64 -20.99 60.74
CA THR A 22 -28.18 -20.48 59.45
C THR A 22 -28.49 -19.00 59.45
N PHE A 23 -28.05 -18.31 58.42
CA PHE A 23 -28.80 -17.22 57.78
C PHE A 23 -28.34 -17.07 56.33
N LEU A 24 -29.21 -17.45 55.38
CA LEU A 24 -29.16 -16.98 54.00
C LEU A 24 -29.69 -15.53 53.95
N PRO A 25 -29.10 -14.70 53.13
CA PRO A 25 -29.93 -14.06 52.15
C PRO A 25 -29.34 -14.19 50.73
N SER A 26 -30.26 -14.45 49.84
CA SER A 26 -30.13 -14.44 48.41
C SER A 26 -29.48 -13.11 47.93
N ALA A 27 -28.27 -13.15 47.45
CA ALA A 27 -27.72 -12.07 46.65
C ALA A 27 -27.58 -12.59 45.21
N LEU A 28 -28.47 -12.08 44.37
CA LEU A 28 -28.42 -12.21 42.92
C LEU A 28 -27.05 -11.71 42.42
N ILE A 29 -26.20 -12.64 42.02
CA ILE A 29 -25.00 -12.31 41.24
C ILE A 29 -25.46 -12.10 39.81
N ALA A 30 -25.68 -10.83 39.44
CA ALA A 30 -25.83 -10.42 38.07
C ALA A 30 -24.46 -10.59 37.38
N CYS A 31 -24.26 -11.67 36.65
CA CYS A 31 -23.16 -11.81 35.72
C CYS A 31 -23.31 -10.80 34.58
N PHE A 32 -22.66 -9.65 34.68
CA PHE A 32 -22.42 -8.78 33.55
C PHE A 32 -21.43 -9.47 32.62
N ILE A 33 -21.95 -10.17 31.61
CA ILE A 33 -21.14 -10.61 30.47
C ILE A 33 -20.90 -9.35 29.64
N VAL A 34 -19.74 -8.71 29.85
CA VAL A 34 -19.24 -7.69 28.91
C VAL A 34 -18.83 -8.44 27.65
N GLY A 35 -19.74 -8.51 26.70
CA GLY A 35 -19.45 -8.98 25.36
C GLY A 35 -18.51 -8.00 24.68
N VAL A 36 -17.20 -8.29 24.68
CA VAL A 36 -16.23 -7.61 23.82
C VAL A 36 -16.56 -8.03 22.40
N VAL A 37 -17.34 -7.21 21.70
CA VAL A 37 -17.54 -7.35 20.25
C VAL A 37 -16.23 -6.96 19.60
N PHE A 38 -15.40 -7.95 19.26
CA PHE A 38 -14.26 -7.77 18.38
C PHE A 38 -14.85 -7.46 16.99
N SER A 39 -15.04 -6.17 16.71
CA SER A 39 -15.31 -5.72 15.35
C SER A 39 -14.07 -6.00 14.52
N CYS A 40 -14.07 -7.16 13.85
CA CYS A 40 -13.09 -7.48 12.82
C CYS A 40 -13.37 -6.54 11.64
N THR A 41 -12.77 -5.34 11.67
CA THR A 41 -12.70 -4.49 10.49
C THR A 41 -11.81 -5.21 9.48
N SER A 42 -12.44 -5.87 8.51
CA SER A 42 -11.73 -6.37 7.34
C SER A 42 -11.12 -5.16 6.65
N VAL A 43 -9.84 -4.92 6.90
CA VAL A 43 -9.04 -4.02 6.06
C VAL A 43 -9.00 -4.71 4.70
N LEU A 44 -9.85 -4.28 3.79
CA LEU A 44 -9.76 -4.67 2.39
C LEU A 44 -8.37 -4.20 1.94
N ALA A 45 -7.45 -5.16 1.78
CA ALA A 45 -6.16 -4.87 1.20
C ALA A 45 -6.42 -4.27 -0.18
N GLN A 46 -6.05 -3.01 -0.35
CA GLN A 46 -6.11 -2.37 -1.67
C GLN A 46 -5.25 -3.19 -2.64
N PRO A 47 -5.67 -3.37 -3.89
CA PRO A 47 -4.84 -4.06 -4.88
C PRO A 47 -3.44 -3.45 -4.86
N ARG A 48 -2.40 -4.30 -4.82
CA ARG A 48 -1.00 -3.84 -4.77
C ARG A 48 -0.66 -2.86 -5.90
N THR A 49 -1.34 -2.99 -7.04
CA THR A 49 -1.22 -2.10 -8.18
C THR A 49 -1.64 -0.67 -7.85
N GLY A 50 -2.80 -0.46 -7.23
CA GLY A 50 -3.23 0.88 -6.81
C GLY A 50 -2.29 1.52 -5.77
N ALA A 51 -1.67 0.71 -4.89
CA ALA A 51 -0.66 1.20 -3.96
C ALA A 51 0.62 1.65 -4.67
N ALA A 52 1.09 0.89 -5.67
CA ALA A 52 2.27 1.27 -6.47
C ALA A 52 2.04 2.56 -7.27
N GLU A 53 0.86 2.73 -7.85
CA GLU A 53 0.46 3.95 -8.56
C GLU A 53 0.52 5.18 -7.64
N GLN A 54 -0.04 5.07 -6.44
CA GLN A 54 -0.02 6.14 -5.45
C GLN A 54 1.40 6.43 -4.94
N GLN A 55 2.22 5.40 -4.73
CA GLN A 55 3.62 5.56 -4.36
C GLN A 55 4.42 6.29 -5.44
N LEU A 56 4.23 5.93 -6.72
CA LEU A 56 4.87 6.62 -7.85
C LEU A 56 4.45 8.09 -7.94
N PHE A 57 3.15 8.36 -7.85
CA PHE A 57 2.63 9.72 -7.86
C PHE A 57 3.24 10.58 -6.76
N GLN A 58 3.26 10.07 -5.52
CA GLN A 58 3.85 10.78 -4.39
C GLN A 58 5.36 10.96 -4.55
N ALA A 59 6.07 9.92 -5.03
CA ALA A 59 7.51 9.96 -5.23
C ALA A 59 7.89 10.99 -6.29
N ILE A 60 7.20 11.02 -7.43
CA ILE A 60 7.40 12.02 -8.49
C ILE A 60 7.16 13.44 -7.95
N ASN A 61 6.09 13.66 -7.19
CA ASN A 61 5.84 14.98 -6.63
C ASN A 61 6.85 15.40 -5.55
N ARG A 62 7.45 14.44 -4.81
CA ARG A 62 8.58 14.74 -3.91
C ARG A 62 9.81 15.18 -4.71
N GLU A 63 10.14 14.48 -5.81
CA GLU A 63 11.25 14.89 -6.69
C GLU A 63 11.03 16.29 -7.26
N ARG A 64 9.85 16.60 -7.74
CA ARG A 64 9.50 17.92 -8.23
C ARG A 64 9.68 18.99 -7.15
N GLY A 65 9.15 18.75 -5.95
CA GLY A 65 9.31 19.66 -4.82
C GLY A 65 10.79 19.88 -4.43
N ALA A 66 11.61 18.82 -4.44
CA ALA A 66 13.06 18.92 -4.19
C ALA A 66 13.80 19.78 -5.24
N HIS A 67 13.21 19.93 -6.43
CA HIS A 67 13.74 20.76 -7.53
C HIS A 67 13.00 22.10 -7.68
N GLY A 68 12.19 22.50 -6.69
CA GLY A 68 11.47 23.78 -6.70
C GLY A 68 10.31 23.88 -7.68
N LEU A 69 9.81 22.75 -8.18
CA LEU A 69 8.70 22.71 -9.12
C LEU A 69 7.36 22.50 -8.40
N PRO A 70 6.25 23.04 -8.92
CA PRO A 70 4.92 22.76 -8.40
C PRO A 70 4.56 21.28 -8.57
N PRO A 71 3.76 20.71 -7.63
CA PRO A 71 3.31 19.34 -7.76
C PRO A 71 2.34 19.19 -8.94
N LEU A 72 2.43 18.03 -9.61
CA LEU A 72 1.46 17.60 -10.61
C LEU A 72 0.15 17.21 -9.95
N LYS A 73 -0.97 17.43 -10.63
CA LYS A 73 -2.29 16.96 -10.22
C LYS A 73 -2.54 15.57 -10.80
N TRP A 74 -3.21 14.74 -10.03
CA TRP A 74 -3.65 13.44 -10.53
C TRP A 74 -4.76 13.60 -11.56
N ASP A 75 -4.67 12.83 -12.65
CA ASP A 75 -5.69 12.74 -13.71
C ASP A 75 -6.11 11.27 -13.85
N ASP A 76 -7.37 10.97 -13.54
CA ASP A 76 -7.90 9.60 -13.57
C ASP A 76 -7.94 9.02 -14.99
N ALA A 77 -8.16 9.85 -16.01
CA ALA A 77 -8.19 9.40 -17.39
C ALA A 77 -6.78 8.99 -17.86
N LEU A 78 -5.75 9.79 -17.53
CA LEU A 78 -4.37 9.42 -17.79
C LEU A 78 -3.98 8.17 -16.99
N ALA A 79 -4.38 8.07 -15.73
CA ALA A 79 -4.08 6.89 -14.89
C ALA A 79 -4.71 5.61 -15.47
N ASN A 80 -5.93 5.69 -16.00
CA ASN A 80 -6.56 4.56 -16.65
C ASN A 80 -5.83 4.15 -17.94
N ALA A 81 -5.38 5.10 -18.77
CA ALA A 81 -4.57 4.83 -19.94
C ALA A 81 -3.23 4.20 -19.59
N ALA A 82 -2.53 4.76 -18.60
CA ALA A 82 -1.25 4.28 -18.09
C ALA A 82 -1.37 2.86 -17.50
N ARG A 83 -2.42 2.58 -16.72
CA ARG A 83 -2.67 1.25 -16.14
C ARG A 83 -2.86 0.19 -17.21
N HIS A 84 -3.69 0.48 -18.21
CA HIS A 84 -3.90 -0.46 -19.31
C HIS A 84 -2.59 -0.77 -20.05
N HIS A 85 -1.73 0.24 -20.28
CA HIS A 85 -0.42 0.04 -20.88
C HIS A 85 0.52 -0.76 -19.97
N ALA A 86 0.52 -0.51 -18.67
CA ALA A 86 1.29 -1.31 -17.70
C ALA A 86 0.86 -2.79 -17.69
N GLU A 87 -0.45 -3.06 -17.80
CA GLU A 87 -0.99 -4.42 -17.94
C GLU A 87 -0.49 -5.09 -19.23
N MET A 88 -0.44 -4.37 -20.34
CA MET A 88 0.13 -4.86 -21.60
C MET A 88 1.63 -5.20 -21.45
N MET A 89 2.42 -4.31 -20.85
CA MET A 89 3.84 -4.57 -20.56
C MET A 89 4.01 -5.82 -19.69
N ALA A 90 3.23 -5.96 -18.63
CA ALA A 90 3.27 -7.13 -17.75
C ALA A 90 2.86 -8.41 -18.49
N ALA A 91 1.84 -8.37 -19.35
CA ALA A 91 1.41 -9.50 -20.16
C ALA A 91 2.51 -9.94 -21.15
N GLN A 92 3.17 -9.00 -21.79
CA GLN A 92 4.26 -9.23 -22.75
C GLN A 92 5.62 -9.49 -22.05
N ARG A 93 5.73 -9.22 -20.73
CA ARG A 93 7.00 -9.25 -19.97
C ARG A 93 8.08 -8.38 -20.63
N SER A 94 7.68 -7.25 -21.15
CA SER A 94 8.55 -6.34 -21.92
C SER A 94 8.23 -4.88 -21.58
N ILE A 95 9.25 -4.05 -21.58
CA ILE A 95 9.13 -2.61 -21.43
C ILE A 95 9.11 -2.00 -22.84
N SER A 96 8.08 -1.24 -23.14
CA SER A 96 7.93 -0.57 -24.44
C SER A 96 6.99 0.62 -24.30
N HIS A 97 7.13 1.63 -25.14
CA HIS A 97 6.16 2.73 -25.26
C HIS A 97 4.92 2.38 -26.10
N GLY A 98 4.88 1.18 -26.67
CA GLY A 98 3.75 0.67 -27.42
C GLY A 98 4.02 -0.74 -27.96
N PHE A 99 2.95 -1.48 -28.19
CA PHE A 99 2.98 -2.83 -28.74
C PHE A 99 2.20 -2.89 -30.04
N MET A 100 2.44 -3.94 -30.84
CA MET A 100 1.68 -4.16 -32.06
C MET A 100 0.18 -4.29 -31.75
N GLY A 101 -0.64 -3.49 -32.42
CA GLY A 101 -2.09 -3.46 -32.21
C GLY A 101 -2.55 -2.60 -31.04
N GLU A 102 -1.63 -2.02 -30.27
CA GLU A 102 -1.96 -1.04 -29.24
C GLU A 102 -2.13 0.36 -29.83
N LEU A 103 -2.97 1.17 -29.20
CA LEU A 103 -3.08 2.58 -29.55
C LEU A 103 -1.83 3.34 -29.11
N SER A 104 -1.44 4.36 -29.90
CA SER A 104 -0.40 5.31 -29.50
C SER A 104 -0.76 6.03 -28.19
N LEU A 105 0.22 6.55 -27.46
CA LEU A 105 0.02 7.31 -26.22
C LEU A 105 -1.08 8.37 -26.36
N PRO A 106 -1.08 9.27 -27.36
CA PRO A 106 -2.17 10.25 -27.50
C PRO A 106 -3.54 9.61 -27.71
N SER A 107 -3.59 8.50 -28.48
CA SER A 107 -4.85 7.83 -28.79
C SER A 107 -5.42 7.09 -27.57
N ARG A 108 -4.58 6.42 -26.76
CA ARG A 108 -5.05 5.74 -25.53
C ARG A 108 -5.46 6.75 -24.45
N ALA A 109 -4.73 7.86 -24.29
CA ALA A 109 -5.11 8.94 -23.39
C ALA A 109 -6.44 9.59 -23.78
N THR A 110 -6.62 9.91 -25.09
CA THR A 110 -7.88 10.47 -25.61
C THR A 110 -9.06 9.49 -25.41
N ARG A 111 -8.85 8.19 -25.70
CA ARG A 111 -9.86 7.15 -25.50
C ARG A 111 -10.30 7.04 -24.04
N ALA A 112 -9.37 7.22 -23.10
CA ALA A 112 -9.65 7.23 -21.69
C ALA A 112 -10.36 8.51 -21.21
N GLY A 113 -10.44 9.56 -22.06
CA GLY A 113 -11.12 10.81 -21.76
C GLY A 113 -10.19 11.95 -21.32
N ALA A 114 -8.85 11.75 -21.35
CA ALA A 114 -7.90 12.80 -21.00
C ALA A 114 -7.95 13.98 -21.99
N ARG A 115 -7.79 15.20 -21.47
CA ARG A 115 -7.74 16.43 -22.24
C ARG A 115 -6.39 17.10 -22.05
N PHE A 116 -5.58 17.13 -23.07
CA PHE A 116 -4.20 17.60 -23.02
C PHE A 116 -3.85 18.45 -24.24
N SER A 117 -2.82 19.26 -24.08
CA SER A 117 -2.16 19.99 -25.19
C SER A 117 -0.78 19.41 -25.47
N TRP A 118 -0.18 18.72 -24.49
CA TRP A 118 1.11 18.04 -24.58
C TRP A 118 1.10 16.77 -23.73
N LEU A 119 1.85 15.74 -24.16
CA LEU A 119 2.00 14.47 -23.46
C LEU A 119 3.46 14.00 -23.50
N SER A 120 3.92 13.41 -22.40
CA SER A 120 5.14 12.58 -22.36
C SER A 120 4.91 11.36 -21.48
N GLU A 121 5.75 10.35 -21.63
CA GLU A 121 5.59 9.09 -20.95
C GLU A 121 6.92 8.56 -20.42
N ASN A 122 6.91 8.05 -19.20
CA ASN A 122 7.97 7.21 -18.65
C ASN A 122 7.44 5.80 -18.44
N VAL A 123 8.22 4.81 -18.88
CA VAL A 123 7.95 3.38 -18.66
C VAL A 123 9.17 2.74 -17.98
N ALA A 124 8.92 1.79 -17.07
CA ALA A 124 9.96 0.99 -16.46
C ALA A 124 9.39 -0.31 -15.85
N ALA A 125 10.29 -1.21 -15.47
CA ALA A 125 9.94 -2.34 -14.62
C ALA A 125 11.00 -2.52 -13.52
N GLY A 126 10.56 -2.96 -12.35
CA GLY A 126 11.43 -3.13 -11.20
C GLY A 126 10.72 -3.82 -10.03
N PRO A 127 11.44 -4.07 -8.93
CA PRO A 127 10.87 -4.76 -7.76
C PRO A 127 9.90 -3.88 -6.96
N SER A 128 9.93 -2.55 -7.14
CA SER A 128 9.08 -1.61 -6.39
C SER A 128 8.95 -0.26 -7.09
N ALA A 129 7.94 0.52 -6.70
CA ALA A 129 7.74 1.90 -7.15
C ALA A 129 8.96 2.80 -6.85
N GLU A 130 9.62 2.61 -5.70
CA GLU A 130 10.81 3.39 -5.34
C GLU A 130 11.99 3.08 -6.26
N ASN A 131 12.24 1.80 -6.57
CA ASN A 131 13.27 1.42 -7.53
C ASN A 131 12.99 1.99 -8.93
N ILE A 132 11.73 1.98 -9.36
CA ILE A 132 11.31 2.57 -10.65
C ILE A 132 11.55 4.08 -10.66
N ARG A 133 11.19 4.79 -9.58
CA ARG A 133 11.50 6.22 -9.43
C ARG A 133 13.01 6.48 -9.57
N GLU A 134 13.85 5.67 -8.91
CA GLU A 134 15.31 5.80 -9.01
C GLU A 134 15.80 5.61 -10.45
N GLN A 135 15.32 4.59 -11.15
CA GLN A 135 15.65 4.37 -12.56
C GLN A 135 15.29 5.60 -13.40
N TRP A 136 14.08 6.16 -13.22
CA TRP A 136 13.67 7.36 -13.96
C TRP A 136 14.53 8.58 -13.65
N MET A 137 14.91 8.78 -12.39
CA MET A 137 15.76 9.92 -12.02
C MET A 137 17.21 9.77 -12.46
N GLN A 138 17.71 8.55 -12.65
CA GLN A 138 19.04 8.26 -13.18
C GLN A 138 19.12 8.37 -14.72
N SER A 139 17.99 8.22 -15.40
CA SER A 139 17.91 8.34 -16.87
C SER A 139 17.67 9.80 -17.28
N PRO A 140 18.55 10.43 -18.07
CA PRO A 140 18.37 11.83 -18.48
C PRO A 140 17.02 12.11 -19.13
N ASN A 141 16.54 11.23 -20.01
CA ASN A 141 15.27 11.43 -20.72
C ASN A 141 14.06 11.28 -19.77
N HIS A 142 14.04 10.24 -18.94
CA HIS A 142 12.95 10.05 -17.98
C HIS A 142 12.95 11.15 -16.92
N ARG A 143 14.12 11.55 -16.44
CA ARG A 143 14.27 12.65 -15.49
C ARG A 143 13.76 13.98 -16.08
N ALA A 144 14.02 14.24 -17.36
CA ALA A 144 13.50 15.41 -18.03
C ALA A 144 11.96 15.46 -18.00
N ASN A 145 11.28 14.33 -18.25
CA ASN A 145 9.82 14.26 -18.15
C ASN A 145 9.30 14.51 -16.71
N VAL A 146 9.96 13.93 -15.69
CA VAL A 146 9.60 14.15 -14.28
C VAL A 146 9.72 15.62 -13.89
N LEU A 147 10.75 16.29 -14.36
CA LEU A 147 11.10 17.67 -14.00
C LEU A 147 10.65 18.72 -15.02
N ASP A 148 9.83 18.35 -16.01
CA ASP A 148 9.28 19.29 -16.96
C ASP A 148 8.35 20.29 -16.27
N ALA A 149 8.74 21.57 -16.30
CA ALA A 149 8.00 22.66 -15.66
C ALA A 149 6.67 22.99 -16.37
N ASP A 150 6.54 22.59 -17.64
CA ASP A 150 5.34 22.83 -18.43
C ASP A 150 4.21 21.82 -18.12
N MET A 151 4.52 20.68 -17.49
CA MET A 151 3.54 19.68 -17.11
C MET A 151 2.83 20.07 -15.82
N ASP A 152 1.51 19.88 -15.79
CA ASP A 152 0.65 20.20 -14.65
C ASP A 152 -0.20 19.01 -14.15
N THR A 153 -0.27 17.91 -14.92
CA THR A 153 -1.02 16.71 -14.56
C THR A 153 -0.21 15.44 -14.81
N ILE A 154 -0.60 14.37 -14.11
CA ILE A 154 -0.01 13.03 -14.23
C ILE A 154 -1.07 11.96 -14.02
N GLY A 155 -0.99 10.88 -14.79
CA GLY A 155 -1.59 9.60 -14.48
C GLY A 155 -0.50 8.55 -14.32
N ALA A 156 -0.49 7.82 -13.20
CA ALA A 156 0.38 6.68 -13.04
C ALA A 156 -0.42 5.37 -13.14
N GLY A 157 0.15 4.38 -13.81
CA GLY A 157 -0.37 3.03 -13.95
C GLY A 157 0.67 2.01 -13.54
N ALA A 158 0.23 0.92 -12.91
CA ALA A 158 1.10 -0.18 -12.53
C ALA A 158 0.41 -1.53 -12.68
N ALA A 159 1.17 -2.55 -13.08
CA ALA A 159 0.75 -3.95 -13.08
C ALA A 159 1.89 -4.81 -12.53
N GLU A 160 1.56 -5.80 -11.72
CA GLU A 160 2.55 -6.73 -11.15
C GLU A 160 2.46 -8.10 -11.84
N ARG A 161 3.62 -8.65 -12.18
CA ARG A 161 3.73 -10.03 -12.65
C ARG A 161 4.99 -10.68 -12.09
N ASN A 162 4.82 -11.80 -11.39
CA ASN A 162 5.92 -12.60 -10.81
C ASN A 162 6.87 -11.76 -9.93
N GLY A 163 6.33 -10.86 -9.10
CA GLY A 163 7.11 -10.00 -8.23
C GLY A 163 7.78 -8.81 -8.92
N VAL A 164 7.53 -8.62 -10.22
CA VAL A 164 8.01 -7.45 -10.98
C VAL A 164 6.85 -6.50 -11.20
N VAL A 165 7.04 -5.25 -10.83
CA VAL A 165 6.11 -4.15 -11.10
C VAL A 165 6.48 -3.52 -12.44
N PHE A 166 5.54 -3.50 -13.38
CA PHE A 166 5.62 -2.74 -14.62
C PHE A 166 4.88 -1.45 -14.40
N ALA A 167 5.51 -0.33 -14.67
CA ALA A 167 4.95 0.98 -14.37
C ALA A 167 5.05 1.96 -15.53
N VAL A 168 4.03 2.79 -15.61
CA VAL A 168 3.88 3.87 -16.59
C VAL A 168 3.55 5.15 -15.84
N ALA A 169 4.16 6.27 -16.25
CA ALA A 169 3.75 7.60 -15.84
C ALA A 169 3.50 8.44 -17.09
N ASP A 170 2.26 8.80 -17.32
CA ASP A 170 1.82 9.71 -18.39
C ASP A 170 1.73 11.12 -17.81
N PHE A 171 2.59 12.00 -18.27
CA PHE A 171 2.61 13.42 -17.91
C PHE A 171 1.86 14.24 -18.96
N SER A 172 1.11 15.22 -18.52
CA SER A 172 0.47 16.12 -19.48
C SER A 172 0.46 17.58 -19.07
N LYS A 173 0.39 18.43 -20.08
CA LYS A 173 -0.10 19.80 -19.94
C LYS A 173 -1.60 19.76 -20.28
N ALA A 174 -2.44 20.01 -19.27
CA ALA A 174 -3.88 19.95 -19.43
C ALA A 174 -4.35 21.01 -20.45
N LYS A 175 -5.32 20.61 -21.29
CA LYS A 175 -5.98 21.55 -22.19
C LYS A 175 -7.02 22.31 -21.38
N ARG A 176 -6.86 23.61 -21.30
CA ARG A 176 -7.83 24.52 -20.70
C ARG A 176 -9.05 24.72 -21.59
#